data_e7ddee9feb3fc3beb3651d758def7761
#
_entry.id   e7ddee9feb3fc3beb3651d758def7761
#
_cell.length_a   1.000
_cell.length_b   1.000
_cell.length_c   1.000
_cell.angle_alpha   90.00
_cell.angle_beta   90.00
_cell.angle_gamma   90.00
#
_symmetry.space_group_name_H-M   'P 1'
#
loop_
_entity.id
_entity.type
_entity.pdbx_description
1 polymer ?
#
loop_
_entity_poly.entity_id
_entity_poly.type
_entity_poly.pdbx_seq_one_letter_code
_entity_poly.pdbx_strand_id
1 'polypeptide(L)'
;PEKVTAYTAGLKNRFLDDRLQLNLEAFDLEYTGQQIATLLFAQLGPALIPYFPNQNAGKAQIRGGELDGQFLLTPNTLLGADVQYIDAKYKSLVYQSGVPAQVCPSTFLPPPNGPVFSIDCSGRPELMTPKWTVNLSVEQTCPLPGRADLVLGVNTRHESSRYTNLSYAPFTLAPSYWRTNATLTYNTANRRFSVTGYVNNIENKAEPEGIGTGLNFPTIPLMPVTLKPPRTFGVRVGAHF
;
A
#
# COMPACT_ATOMS: atom_id res chain seq x y z
N PRO A 1 -23.71 -9.74 0.41
CA PRO A 1 -23.10 -8.43 0.64
C PRO A 1 -21.88 -8.58 1.56
N GLU A 2 -20.88 -7.73 1.36
CA GLU A 2 -19.76 -7.52 2.27
C GLU A 2 -20.19 -6.56 3.38
N LYS A 3 -19.76 -6.84 4.62
CA LYS A 3 -20.04 -6.00 5.78
C LYS A 3 -18.75 -5.78 6.57
N VAL A 4 -18.60 -4.58 7.13
CA VAL A 4 -17.54 -4.25 8.08
C VAL A 4 -18.15 -3.74 9.38
N THR A 5 -17.62 -4.19 10.51
CA THR A 5 -17.83 -3.62 11.81
C THR A 5 -16.52 -3.00 12.27
N ALA A 6 -16.54 -1.71 12.62
CA ALA A 6 -15.35 -0.95 13.01
C ALA A 6 -15.47 -0.45 14.44
N TYR A 7 -14.43 -0.67 15.23
CA TYR A 7 -14.23 -0.06 16.54
C TYR A 7 -12.97 0.78 16.46
N THR A 8 -13.08 2.07 16.77
CA THR A 8 -11.95 2.99 16.78
C THR A 8 -11.95 3.82 18.05
N ALA A 9 -10.75 4.09 18.55
CA ALA A 9 -10.53 5.01 19.65
C ALA A 9 -9.31 5.85 19.38
N GLY A 10 -9.41 7.16 19.58
CA GLY A 10 -8.31 8.06 19.23
C GLY A 10 -8.21 9.26 20.16
N LEU A 11 -7.02 9.85 20.20
CA LEU A 11 -6.69 11.08 20.91
C LEU A 11 -6.03 12.05 19.94
N LYS A 12 -6.46 13.30 19.96
CA LYS A 12 -5.88 14.40 19.18
C LYS A 12 -5.46 15.51 20.13
N ASN A 13 -4.19 15.84 20.15
CA ASN A 13 -3.64 16.79 21.08
C ASN A 13 -2.62 17.74 20.45
N ARG A 14 -2.54 18.94 21.04
CA ARG A 14 -1.49 19.91 20.75
C ARG A 14 -0.76 20.27 22.03
N PHE A 15 0.54 20.45 21.94
CA PHE A 15 1.45 20.71 23.04
C PHE A 15 2.44 21.80 22.66
N LEU A 16 3.16 22.32 23.66
CA LEU A 16 4.25 23.29 23.45
C LEU A 16 3.82 24.55 22.68
N ASP A 17 2.72 25.15 23.11
CA ASP A 17 2.12 26.33 22.46
C ASP A 17 1.85 26.07 20.97
N ASP A 18 1.12 25.00 20.69
CA ASP A 18 0.74 24.50 19.34
C ASP A 18 1.91 24.10 18.42
N ARG A 19 3.15 24.04 18.94
CA ARG A 19 4.31 23.62 18.14
C ARG A 19 4.38 22.11 17.92
N LEU A 20 3.75 21.31 18.78
CA LEU A 20 3.70 19.86 18.64
C LEU A 20 2.26 19.40 18.56
N GLN A 21 1.88 18.81 17.43
CA GLN A 21 0.63 18.08 17.28
C GLN A 21 0.92 16.59 17.30
N LEU A 22 0.16 15.84 18.11
CA LEU A 22 0.20 14.38 18.16
C LEU A 22 -1.24 13.84 18.13
N ASN A 23 -1.50 12.98 17.16
CA ASN A 23 -2.74 12.25 17.02
C ASN A 23 -2.43 10.77 17.13
N LEU A 24 -3.21 10.05 17.92
CA LEU A 24 -3.10 8.61 18.12
C LEU A 24 -4.45 7.99 17.83
N GLU A 25 -4.47 6.88 17.10
CA GLU A 25 -5.68 6.09 16.89
C GLU A 25 -5.36 4.61 17.02
N ALA A 26 -6.28 3.86 17.62
CA ALA A 26 -6.29 2.40 17.62
C ALA A 26 -7.60 1.90 17.03
N PHE A 27 -7.56 0.81 16.26
CA PHE A 27 -8.73 0.29 15.58
C PHE A 27 -8.77 -1.25 15.56
N ASP A 28 -9.99 -1.78 15.49
CA ASP A 28 -10.30 -3.17 15.22
C ASP A 28 -11.45 -3.22 14.20
N LEU A 29 -11.17 -3.78 13.03
CA LEU A 29 -12.10 -3.90 11.92
C LEU A 29 -12.39 -5.38 11.67
N GLU A 30 -13.67 -5.75 11.69
CA GLU A 30 -14.12 -7.11 11.38
C GLU A 30 -14.89 -7.11 10.07
N TYR A 31 -14.32 -7.76 9.06
CA TYR A 31 -14.94 -7.97 7.76
C TYR A 31 -15.63 -9.32 7.69
N THR A 32 -16.85 -9.34 7.15
CA THR A 32 -17.62 -10.56 6.86
C THR A 32 -18.11 -10.56 5.43
N GLY A 33 -18.02 -11.73 4.76
CA GLY A 33 -18.39 -11.86 3.36
C GLY A 33 -17.45 -11.11 2.41
N GLN A 34 -16.17 -10.98 2.78
CA GLN A 34 -15.18 -10.31 1.95
C GLN A 34 -15.12 -10.95 0.56
N GLN A 35 -15.16 -10.11 -0.46
CA GLN A 35 -15.23 -10.53 -1.85
C GLN A 35 -13.84 -10.61 -2.46
N ILE A 36 -13.59 -11.72 -3.16
CA ILE A 36 -12.38 -11.92 -3.97
C ILE A 36 -12.76 -12.36 -5.38
N ALA A 37 -11.99 -11.90 -6.36
CA ALA A 37 -12.06 -12.42 -7.72
C ALA A 37 -11.13 -13.63 -7.86
N THR A 38 -11.64 -14.72 -8.43
CA THR A 38 -10.87 -15.96 -8.64
C THR A 38 -11.01 -16.43 -10.08
N LEU A 39 -10.05 -17.24 -10.54
CA LEU A 39 -10.10 -17.85 -11.87
C LEU A 39 -10.89 -19.17 -11.78
N LEU A 40 -11.94 -19.27 -12.57
CA LEU A 40 -12.65 -20.53 -12.86
C LEU A 40 -12.68 -20.81 -14.36
N PHE A 41 -13.05 -22.03 -14.73
CA PHE A 41 -13.22 -22.45 -16.11
C PHE A 41 -14.66 -22.93 -16.33
N ALA A 42 -15.30 -22.45 -17.38
CA ALA A 42 -16.56 -22.97 -17.88
C ALA A 42 -16.32 -23.92 -19.04
N GLN A 43 -16.98 -25.10 -19.02
CA GLN A 43 -16.95 -26.04 -20.14
C GLN A 43 -17.90 -25.55 -21.24
N LEU A 44 -17.39 -25.30 -22.44
CA LEU A 44 -18.20 -24.97 -23.59
C LEU A 44 -17.83 -25.90 -24.75
N GLY A 45 -18.59 -26.99 -24.91
CA GLY A 45 -18.21 -28.08 -25.79
C GLY A 45 -16.88 -28.69 -25.36
N PRO A 46 -15.89 -28.85 -26.25
CA PRO A 46 -14.56 -29.36 -25.91
C PRO A 46 -13.65 -28.30 -25.28
N ALA A 47 -14.03 -27.02 -25.25
CA ALA A 47 -13.19 -25.92 -24.79
C ALA A 47 -13.45 -25.58 -23.33
N LEU A 48 -12.37 -25.23 -22.59
CA LEU A 48 -12.40 -24.62 -21.27
C LEU A 48 -12.20 -23.10 -21.42
N ILE A 49 -13.19 -22.33 -21.02
CA ILE A 49 -13.17 -20.87 -21.13
C ILE A 49 -12.92 -20.28 -19.73
N PRO A 50 -11.84 -19.51 -19.52
CA PRO A 50 -11.57 -18.86 -18.26
C PRO A 50 -12.56 -17.73 -18.00
N TYR A 51 -13.04 -17.61 -16.75
CA TYR A 51 -13.82 -16.48 -16.26
C TYR A 51 -13.46 -16.15 -14.82
N PHE A 52 -13.78 -14.94 -14.38
CA PHE A 52 -13.35 -14.39 -13.08
C PHE A 52 -14.56 -13.97 -12.24
N PRO A 53 -15.22 -14.89 -11.55
CA PRO A 53 -16.34 -14.53 -10.69
C PRO A 53 -15.85 -13.93 -9.37
N ASN A 54 -16.63 -13.00 -8.82
CA ASN A 54 -16.48 -12.58 -7.44
C ASN A 54 -17.16 -13.59 -6.50
N GLN A 55 -16.43 -14.01 -5.48
CA GLN A 55 -16.92 -14.94 -4.45
C GLN A 55 -16.88 -14.24 -3.09
N ASN A 56 -17.92 -14.44 -2.27
CA ASN A 56 -17.91 -14.04 -0.86
C ASN A 56 -17.15 -15.11 -0.06
N ALA A 57 -15.83 -15.02 -0.03
CA ALA A 57 -14.96 -16.12 0.36
C ALA A 57 -14.45 -16.01 1.79
N GLY A 58 -14.57 -14.86 2.46
CA GLY A 58 -13.80 -14.66 3.66
C GLY A 58 -14.43 -13.84 4.78
N LYS A 59 -13.79 -14.02 5.94
CA LYS A 59 -13.84 -13.10 7.08
C LYS A 59 -12.42 -12.66 7.35
N ALA A 60 -12.20 -11.36 7.53
CA ALA A 60 -10.90 -10.81 7.89
C ALA A 60 -11.01 -9.98 9.17
N GLN A 61 -9.91 -9.90 9.87
CA GLN A 61 -9.74 -8.99 11.00
C GLN A 61 -8.50 -8.15 10.78
N ILE A 62 -8.67 -6.85 10.91
CA ILE A 62 -7.61 -5.86 10.77
C ILE A 62 -7.53 -5.07 12.08
N ARG A 63 -6.43 -5.22 12.79
CA ARG A 63 -6.16 -4.51 14.04
C ARG A 63 -4.92 -3.67 13.91
N GLY A 64 -4.92 -2.52 14.54
CA GLY A 64 -3.76 -1.68 14.44
C GLY A 64 -3.84 -0.40 15.23
N GLY A 65 -2.84 0.42 14.98
CA GLY A 65 -2.76 1.76 15.51
C GLY A 65 -1.99 2.68 14.58
N GLU A 66 -2.31 3.94 14.70
CA GLU A 66 -1.71 5.02 13.92
C GLU A 66 -1.22 6.13 14.84
N LEU A 67 -0.08 6.68 14.52
CA LEU A 67 0.47 7.89 15.10
C LEU A 67 0.71 8.89 13.97
N ASP A 68 0.10 10.07 14.07
CA ASP A 68 0.38 11.23 13.23
C ASP A 68 0.99 12.33 14.10
N GLY A 69 2.17 12.80 13.76
CA GLY A 69 2.91 13.79 14.50
C GLY A 69 3.47 14.90 13.62
N GLN A 70 3.30 16.14 14.06
CA GLN A 70 3.94 17.31 13.45
C GLN A 70 4.61 18.14 14.52
N PHE A 71 5.86 18.50 14.31
CA PHE A 71 6.64 19.31 15.25
C PHE A 71 7.33 20.49 14.58
N LEU A 72 6.90 21.67 14.95
CA LEU A 72 7.56 22.92 14.59
C LEU A 72 8.80 23.10 15.49
N LEU A 73 9.93 22.48 15.07
CA LEU A 73 11.18 22.47 15.82
C LEU A 73 11.74 23.90 15.99
N THR A 74 11.72 24.68 14.90
CA THR A 74 12.00 26.11 14.89
C THR A 74 10.93 26.82 14.06
N PRO A 75 10.81 28.17 14.07
CA PRO A 75 9.87 28.87 13.20
C PRO A 75 10.00 28.54 11.70
N ASN A 76 11.10 27.96 11.31
CA ASN A 76 11.44 27.64 9.92
C ASN A 76 11.66 26.14 9.65
N THR A 77 11.51 25.29 10.66
CA THR A 77 11.78 23.84 10.54
C THR A 77 10.58 23.05 11.02
N LEU A 78 9.89 22.37 10.11
CA LEU A 78 8.78 21.47 10.40
C LEU A 78 9.24 20.03 10.22
N LEU A 79 9.00 19.20 11.23
CA LEU A 79 9.19 17.76 11.19
C LEU A 79 7.82 17.08 11.16
N GLY A 80 7.68 16.04 10.36
CA GLY A 80 6.48 15.20 10.29
C GLY A 80 6.83 13.72 10.46
N ALA A 81 5.98 12.98 11.15
CA ALA A 81 6.10 11.54 11.32
C ALA A 81 4.72 10.89 11.36
N ASP A 82 4.43 10.00 10.40
CA ASP A 82 3.24 9.15 10.40
C ASP A 82 3.69 7.70 10.52
N VAL A 83 3.20 7.00 11.52
CA VAL A 83 3.54 5.60 11.78
C VAL A 83 2.27 4.80 11.89
N GLN A 84 2.12 3.79 11.06
CA GLN A 84 1.00 2.87 11.09
C GLN A 84 1.49 1.44 11.33
N TYR A 85 0.84 0.76 12.26
CA TYR A 85 0.98 -0.68 12.47
C TYR A 85 -0.35 -1.36 12.21
N ILE A 86 -0.33 -2.41 11.37
CA ILE A 86 -1.51 -3.21 11.01
C ILE A 86 -1.20 -4.70 11.16
N ASP A 87 -1.99 -5.42 11.95
CA ASP A 87 -2.06 -6.88 11.92
C ASP A 87 -3.39 -7.28 11.26
N ALA A 88 -3.31 -7.58 9.96
CA ALA A 88 -4.45 -7.97 9.14
C ALA A 88 -4.35 -9.45 8.75
N LYS A 89 -5.39 -10.23 9.04
CA LYS A 89 -5.44 -11.66 8.78
C LYS A 89 -6.83 -12.11 8.36
N TYR A 90 -6.85 -13.04 7.43
CA TYR A 90 -8.06 -13.79 7.13
C TYR A 90 -8.39 -14.74 8.29
N LYS A 91 -9.49 -14.50 8.98
CA LYS A 91 -10.02 -15.46 9.97
C LYS A 91 -10.56 -16.72 9.28
N SER A 92 -11.14 -16.54 8.11
CA SER A 92 -11.60 -17.59 7.22
C SER A 92 -11.44 -17.06 5.79
N LEU A 93 -10.81 -17.85 4.93
CA LEU A 93 -10.69 -17.56 3.50
C LEU A 93 -10.76 -18.87 2.74
N VAL A 94 -11.99 -19.29 2.38
CA VAL A 94 -12.24 -20.48 1.58
C VAL A 94 -12.91 -20.07 0.29
N TYR A 95 -12.31 -20.45 -0.83
CA TYR A 95 -12.79 -20.07 -2.15
C TYR A 95 -12.56 -21.18 -3.18
N GLN A 96 -13.25 -21.08 -4.32
CA GLN A 96 -13.08 -22.01 -5.44
C GLN A 96 -12.15 -21.39 -6.50
N SER A 97 -11.31 -22.24 -7.09
CA SER A 97 -10.42 -21.86 -8.19
C SER A 97 -10.32 -23.00 -9.20
N GLY A 98 -10.16 -22.66 -10.47
CA GLY A 98 -9.89 -23.64 -11.55
C GLY A 98 -8.47 -24.17 -11.54
N VAL A 99 -7.59 -23.66 -10.68
CA VAL A 99 -6.22 -24.11 -10.49
C VAL A 99 -5.93 -24.30 -9.01
N PRO A 100 -5.12 -25.30 -8.61
CA PRO A 100 -4.76 -25.48 -7.21
C PRO A 100 -3.90 -24.34 -6.70
N ALA A 101 -4.00 -24.02 -5.42
CA ALA A 101 -3.09 -23.08 -4.78
C ALA A 101 -1.70 -23.72 -4.57
N GLN A 102 -0.64 -22.89 -4.56
CA GLN A 102 0.72 -23.38 -4.35
C GLN A 102 1.06 -23.59 -2.88
N VAL A 103 0.47 -22.79 -2.00
CA VAL A 103 0.82 -22.75 -0.58
C VAL A 103 -0.37 -23.08 0.32
N CYS A 104 -1.57 -22.63 -0.05
CA CYS A 104 -2.76 -22.95 0.72
C CYS A 104 -3.24 -24.37 0.43
N PRO A 105 -3.78 -25.11 1.42
CA PRO A 105 -4.41 -26.41 1.20
C PRO A 105 -5.46 -26.34 0.10
N SER A 106 -5.43 -27.30 -0.82
CA SER A 106 -6.32 -27.38 -1.97
C SER A 106 -6.93 -28.76 -2.07
N THR A 107 -8.26 -28.85 -2.16
CA THR A 107 -9.00 -30.10 -2.34
C THR A 107 -9.67 -30.07 -3.71
N PHE A 108 -9.42 -31.08 -4.53
CA PHE A 108 -10.09 -31.23 -5.82
C PHE A 108 -11.58 -31.58 -5.60
N LEU A 109 -12.45 -30.83 -6.26
CA LEU A 109 -13.88 -31.08 -6.27
C LEU A 109 -14.25 -31.75 -7.62
N PRO A 110 -14.95 -32.93 -7.62
CA PRO A 110 -15.36 -33.54 -8.87
C PRO A 110 -16.35 -32.64 -9.61
N PRO A 111 -16.11 -32.36 -10.91
CA PRO A 111 -16.85 -31.36 -11.61
C PRO A 111 -18.17 -31.86 -12.17
N PRO A 112 -19.19 -30.95 -12.28
CA PRO A 112 -20.01 -30.98 -13.48
C PRO A 112 -19.42 -30.13 -14.62
N ASN A 113 -18.56 -29.10 -14.35
CA ASN A 113 -18.21 -28.08 -15.32
C ASN A 113 -16.72 -27.70 -15.33
N GLY A 114 -15.80 -28.68 -15.37
CA GLY A 114 -14.36 -28.43 -15.41
C GLY A 114 -13.63 -28.64 -14.07
N PRO A 115 -12.30 -28.52 -14.04
CA PRO A 115 -11.54 -28.72 -12.80
C PRO A 115 -11.79 -27.57 -11.83
N VAL A 116 -12.25 -27.92 -10.62
CA VAL A 116 -12.46 -26.96 -9.54
C VAL A 116 -11.74 -27.44 -8.27
N PHE A 117 -11.06 -26.53 -7.61
CA PHE A 117 -10.40 -26.75 -6.33
C PHE A 117 -11.03 -25.88 -5.26
N SER A 118 -11.34 -26.46 -4.11
CA SER A 118 -11.61 -25.69 -2.90
C SER A 118 -10.27 -25.38 -2.23
N ILE A 119 -9.99 -24.11 -2.03
CA ILE A 119 -8.73 -23.60 -1.47
C ILE A 119 -9.02 -22.95 -0.13
N ASP A 120 -8.25 -23.33 0.90
CA ASP A 120 -8.36 -22.77 2.24
C ASP A 120 -7.08 -22.00 2.60
N CYS A 121 -7.16 -20.66 2.57
CA CYS A 121 -6.10 -19.75 3.00
C CYS A 121 -6.39 -19.08 4.35
N SER A 122 -7.23 -19.68 5.18
CA SER A 122 -7.53 -19.18 6.53
C SER A 122 -6.28 -19.03 7.37
N GLY A 123 -6.21 -17.97 8.19
CA GLY A 123 -5.05 -17.63 9.01
C GLY A 123 -3.91 -16.90 8.27
N ARG A 124 -3.97 -16.76 6.94
CA ARG A 124 -2.97 -16.03 6.17
C ARG A 124 -3.09 -14.53 6.35
N PRO A 125 -1.96 -13.77 6.21
CA PRO A 125 -2.00 -12.32 6.18
C PRO A 125 -2.90 -11.81 5.04
N GLU A 126 -3.58 -10.71 5.26
CA GLU A 126 -4.34 -10.05 4.19
C GLU A 126 -3.40 -9.50 3.11
N LEU A 127 -3.86 -9.57 1.87
CA LEU A 127 -3.05 -9.17 0.72
C LEU A 127 -2.85 -7.65 0.68
N MET A 128 -1.75 -7.21 0.11
CA MET A 128 -1.41 -5.80 -0.10
C MET A 128 -1.34 -4.97 1.18
N THR A 129 -1.28 -5.62 2.35
CA THR A 129 -1.30 -4.98 3.66
C THR A 129 0.07 -5.14 4.34
N PRO A 130 0.95 -4.12 4.26
CA PRO A 130 2.20 -4.12 5.02
C PRO A 130 1.91 -3.96 6.52
N LYS A 131 2.64 -4.68 7.38
CA LYS A 131 2.49 -4.53 8.84
C LYS A 131 2.90 -3.17 9.35
N TRP A 132 3.95 -2.61 8.76
CA TRP A 132 4.47 -1.29 9.11
C TRP A 132 4.50 -0.39 7.90
N THR A 133 3.95 0.80 8.07
CA THR A 133 4.11 1.93 7.18
C THR A 133 4.61 3.10 8.00
N VAL A 134 5.74 3.69 7.60
CA VAL A 134 6.34 4.84 8.27
C VAL A 134 6.61 5.91 7.22
N ASN A 135 6.08 7.12 7.45
CA ASN A 135 6.42 8.30 6.67
C ASN A 135 7.14 9.29 7.58
N LEU A 136 8.31 9.75 7.18
CA LEU A 136 9.02 10.81 7.86
C LEU A 136 9.22 11.97 6.90
N SER A 137 9.10 13.20 7.40
CA SER A 137 9.31 14.39 6.59
C SER A 137 10.05 15.48 7.37
N VAL A 138 10.80 16.25 6.63
CA VAL A 138 11.37 17.50 7.11
C VAL A 138 11.16 18.59 6.05
N GLU A 139 10.70 19.74 6.49
CA GLU A 139 10.64 20.96 5.70
C GLU A 139 11.45 22.05 6.39
N GLN A 140 12.40 22.62 5.66
CA GLN A 140 13.24 23.70 6.13
C GLN A 140 13.07 24.92 5.23
N THR A 141 12.54 26.00 5.79
CA THR A 141 12.49 27.30 5.13
C THR A 141 13.74 28.10 5.45
N CYS A 142 14.45 28.55 4.43
CA CYS A 142 15.61 29.42 4.54
C CYS A 142 15.27 30.83 3.99
N PRO A 143 15.00 31.80 4.86
CA PRO A 143 14.75 33.20 4.40
C PRO A 143 15.96 33.75 3.66
N LEU A 144 15.70 34.47 2.55
CA LEU A 144 16.70 35.14 1.75
C LEU A 144 16.53 36.66 1.82
N PRO A 145 17.58 37.44 1.48
CA PRO A 145 17.43 38.87 1.35
C PRO A 145 16.30 39.27 0.39
N GLY A 146 15.61 40.36 0.68
CA GLY A 146 14.53 40.87 -0.18
C GLY A 146 13.18 40.12 -0.03
N ARG A 147 12.95 39.36 1.06
CA ARG A 147 11.73 38.58 1.36
C ARG A 147 11.47 37.36 0.45
N ALA A 148 12.44 36.95 -0.33
CA ALA A 148 12.42 35.66 -1.00
C ALA A 148 12.75 34.54 0.01
N ASP A 149 12.46 33.29 -0.32
CA ASP A 149 12.84 32.12 0.48
C ASP A 149 13.22 30.91 -0.37
N LEU A 150 14.01 30.02 0.24
CA LEU A 150 14.24 28.66 -0.25
C LEU A 150 13.59 27.69 0.72
N VAL A 151 12.81 26.75 0.20
CA VAL A 151 12.19 25.69 0.98
C VAL A 151 12.75 24.35 0.54
N LEU A 152 13.47 23.68 1.45
CA LEU A 152 13.93 22.33 1.28
C LEU A 152 12.89 21.37 1.90
N GLY A 153 12.34 20.47 1.11
CA GLY A 153 11.47 19.38 1.56
C GLY A 153 12.12 18.03 1.31
N VAL A 154 12.14 17.17 2.31
CA VAL A 154 12.53 15.76 2.18
C VAL A 154 11.47 14.92 2.84
N ASN A 155 11.02 13.87 2.16
CA ASN A 155 10.14 12.88 2.74
C ASN A 155 10.66 11.48 2.41
N THR A 156 10.52 10.57 3.35
CA THR A 156 10.86 9.16 3.17
C THR A 156 9.74 8.27 3.67
N ARG A 157 9.44 7.23 2.91
CA ARG A 157 8.42 6.23 3.23
C ARG A 157 9.03 4.86 3.34
N HIS A 158 8.71 4.18 4.43
CA HIS A 158 8.98 2.76 4.62
C HIS A 158 7.68 1.96 4.53
N GLU A 159 7.74 0.83 3.86
CA GLU A 159 6.73 -0.23 3.95
C GLU A 159 7.42 -1.56 4.26
N SER A 160 6.86 -2.33 5.19
CA SER A 160 7.31 -3.71 5.42
C SER A 160 6.87 -4.61 4.25
N SER A 161 7.45 -5.83 4.18
CA SER A 161 7.07 -6.81 3.18
C SER A 161 5.60 -7.18 3.26
N ARG A 162 4.98 -7.47 2.09
CA ARG A 162 3.58 -7.88 1.97
C ARG A 162 3.37 -8.88 0.84
N TYR A 163 2.43 -9.77 0.99
CA TYR A 163 1.99 -10.63 -0.11
C TYR A 163 1.11 -9.84 -1.09
N THR A 164 1.28 -10.09 -2.39
CA THR A 164 0.60 -9.34 -3.45
C THR A 164 -0.53 -10.12 -4.11
N ASN A 165 -0.61 -11.45 -3.92
CA ASN A 165 -1.70 -12.26 -4.43
C ASN A 165 -1.98 -13.51 -3.59
N LEU A 166 -3.11 -14.17 -3.87
CA LEU A 166 -3.66 -15.33 -3.14
C LEU A 166 -2.83 -16.62 -3.26
N SER A 167 -1.82 -16.67 -4.11
CA SER A 167 -0.97 -17.87 -4.18
C SER A 167 -0.07 -18.02 -2.95
N TYR A 168 0.24 -16.92 -2.26
CA TYR A 168 1.19 -16.85 -1.15
C TYR A 168 2.56 -17.47 -1.44
N ALA A 169 2.87 -17.68 -2.71
CA ALA A 169 4.16 -18.20 -3.12
C ALA A 169 5.29 -17.24 -2.72
N PRO A 170 6.50 -17.72 -2.40
CA PRO A 170 7.60 -16.85 -1.95
C PRO A 170 7.91 -15.69 -2.90
N PHE A 171 7.78 -15.90 -4.21
CA PHE A 171 8.01 -14.88 -5.22
C PHE A 171 6.93 -13.79 -5.27
N THR A 172 5.75 -14.01 -4.65
CA THR A 172 4.67 -13.01 -4.56
C THR A 172 4.78 -12.12 -3.31
N LEU A 173 5.81 -12.34 -2.50
CA LEU A 173 6.15 -11.49 -1.37
C LEU A 173 6.94 -10.29 -1.87
N ALA A 174 6.29 -9.13 -1.96
CA ALA A 174 6.97 -7.86 -2.20
C ALA A 174 7.87 -7.53 -1.00
N PRO A 175 9.17 -7.28 -1.20
CA PRO A 175 10.10 -7.00 -0.10
C PRO A 175 9.81 -5.65 0.54
N SER A 176 10.32 -5.47 1.77
CA SER A 176 10.32 -4.15 2.43
C SER A 176 11.22 -3.17 1.69
N TYR A 177 10.88 -1.88 1.78
CA TYR A 177 11.65 -0.83 1.13
C TYR A 177 11.61 0.49 1.91
N TRP A 178 12.57 1.35 1.61
CA TRP A 178 12.55 2.79 1.85
C TRP A 178 12.55 3.52 0.52
N ARG A 179 11.79 4.60 0.43
CA ARG A 179 11.70 5.47 -0.75
C ARG A 179 11.71 6.91 -0.31
N THR A 180 12.74 7.63 -0.76
CA THR A 180 12.96 9.03 -0.40
C THR A 180 12.74 9.93 -1.61
N ASN A 181 12.09 11.06 -1.36
CA ASN A 181 11.92 12.14 -2.33
C ASN A 181 12.44 13.43 -1.71
N ALA A 182 12.96 14.33 -2.55
CA ALA A 182 13.39 15.65 -2.13
C ALA A 182 12.94 16.72 -3.10
N THR A 183 12.69 17.91 -2.57
CA THR A 183 12.33 19.11 -3.32
C THR A 183 13.14 20.30 -2.81
N LEU A 184 13.49 21.21 -3.73
CA LEU A 184 14.05 22.53 -3.41
C LEU A 184 13.26 23.57 -4.16
N THR A 185 12.54 24.42 -3.44
CA THR A 185 11.68 25.46 -4.00
C THR A 185 12.25 26.84 -3.70
N TYR A 186 12.47 27.64 -4.73
CA TYR A 186 12.70 29.06 -4.61
C TYR A 186 11.37 29.82 -4.78
N ASN A 187 11.01 30.65 -3.82
CA ASN A 187 9.86 31.55 -3.88
C ASN A 187 10.34 33.01 -4.00
N THR A 188 9.73 33.74 -4.94
CA THR A 188 9.99 35.18 -5.05
C THR A 188 9.40 35.96 -3.87
N ALA A 189 9.91 37.16 -3.61
CA ALA A 189 9.51 38.00 -2.47
C ALA A 189 8.01 38.31 -2.37
N ASN A 190 7.32 38.39 -3.48
CA ASN A 190 5.88 38.64 -3.57
C ASN A 190 5.08 37.34 -3.68
N ARG A 191 5.74 36.15 -3.65
CA ARG A 191 5.18 34.82 -3.82
C ARG A 191 4.36 34.61 -5.10
N ARG A 192 4.54 35.51 -6.09
CA ARG A 192 3.89 35.37 -7.41
C ARG A 192 4.51 34.25 -8.25
N PHE A 193 5.81 34.00 -8.09
CA PHE A 193 6.51 32.97 -8.85
C PHE A 193 7.24 32.03 -7.91
N SER A 194 7.25 30.77 -8.29
CA SER A 194 8.05 29.73 -7.64
C SER A 194 8.74 28.84 -8.67
N VAL A 195 9.94 28.36 -8.34
CA VAL A 195 10.67 27.37 -9.12
C VAL A 195 11.06 26.23 -8.19
N THR A 196 10.59 25.03 -8.49
CA THR A 196 10.86 23.83 -7.69
C THR A 196 11.64 22.80 -8.50
N GLY A 197 12.87 22.50 -8.08
CA GLY A 197 13.56 21.29 -8.48
C GLY A 197 13.09 20.11 -7.61
N TYR A 198 12.91 18.94 -8.21
CA TYR A 198 12.51 17.75 -7.46
C TYR A 198 13.25 16.51 -7.92
N VAL A 199 13.42 15.56 -7.01
CA VAL A 199 13.83 14.18 -7.27
C VAL A 199 12.94 13.23 -6.47
N ASN A 200 12.36 12.23 -7.15
CA ASN A 200 11.58 11.16 -6.56
C ASN A 200 12.35 9.85 -6.64
N ASN A 201 12.19 8.98 -5.65
CA ASN A 201 12.86 7.69 -5.56
C ASN A 201 14.39 7.83 -5.68
N ILE A 202 14.98 8.56 -4.72
CA ILE A 202 16.43 8.83 -4.68
C ILE A 202 17.26 7.55 -4.71
N GLU A 203 16.78 6.49 -4.07
CA GLU A 203 17.41 5.17 -4.01
C GLU A 203 17.38 4.46 -5.37
N ASN A 204 16.54 4.91 -6.30
CA ASN A 204 16.28 4.27 -7.60
C ASN A 204 15.91 2.79 -7.48
N LYS A 205 15.10 2.46 -6.49
CA LYS A 205 14.64 1.08 -6.27
C LYS A 205 13.50 0.73 -7.21
N ALA A 206 13.59 -0.48 -7.78
CA ALA A 206 12.47 -1.13 -8.45
C ALA A 206 11.56 -1.78 -7.40
N GLU A 207 10.44 -1.15 -7.10
CA GLU A 207 9.51 -1.60 -6.07
C GLU A 207 8.32 -2.30 -6.72
N PRO A 208 8.09 -3.58 -6.42
CA PRO A 208 6.88 -4.26 -6.89
C PRO A 208 5.63 -3.64 -6.27
N GLU A 209 4.74 -3.14 -7.11
CA GLU A 209 3.39 -2.74 -6.74
C GLU A 209 2.46 -3.94 -6.68
N GLY A 210 2.60 -4.84 -7.67
CA GLY A 210 1.90 -6.11 -7.74
C GLY A 210 2.73 -7.16 -8.46
N ILE A 211 2.66 -8.40 -7.98
CA ILE A 211 3.28 -9.55 -8.62
C ILE A 211 2.16 -10.55 -8.89
N GLY A 212 1.81 -10.72 -10.15
CA GLY A 212 0.76 -11.63 -10.59
C GLY A 212 1.29 -13.05 -10.83
N THR A 213 0.38 -14.01 -10.89
CA THR A 213 0.61 -15.32 -11.49
C THR A 213 0.06 -15.28 -12.91
N GLY A 214 0.88 -15.61 -13.91
CA GLY A 214 0.40 -15.70 -15.28
C GLY A 214 -0.63 -16.81 -15.46
N LEU A 215 -1.54 -16.66 -16.41
CA LEU A 215 -2.57 -17.67 -16.74
C LEU A 215 -1.99 -19.05 -17.09
N ASN A 216 -0.74 -19.10 -17.52
CA ASN A 216 -0.03 -20.32 -17.93
C ASN A 216 0.88 -20.89 -16.84
N PHE A 217 0.77 -20.38 -15.60
CA PHE A 217 1.47 -20.99 -14.48
C PHE A 217 0.82 -22.35 -14.15
N PRO A 218 1.55 -23.46 -13.92
CA PRO A 218 3.01 -23.57 -13.76
C PRO A 218 3.81 -23.90 -15.04
N THR A 219 3.18 -24.05 -16.19
CA THR A 219 3.84 -24.51 -17.42
C THR A 219 4.76 -23.49 -18.05
N ILE A 220 4.46 -22.18 -17.88
CA ILE A 220 5.34 -21.09 -18.28
C ILE A 220 5.49 -20.18 -17.06
N PRO A 221 6.69 -20.05 -16.48
CA PRO A 221 6.92 -19.25 -15.28
C PRO A 221 6.98 -17.75 -15.59
N LEU A 222 6.02 -17.23 -16.34
CA LEU A 222 5.86 -15.81 -16.58
C LEU A 222 5.14 -15.18 -15.39
N MET A 223 5.85 -14.35 -14.66
CA MET A 223 5.30 -13.57 -13.55
C MET A 223 5.22 -12.11 -13.96
N PRO A 224 4.02 -11.60 -14.29
CA PRO A 224 3.87 -10.18 -14.55
C PRO A 224 4.12 -9.41 -13.24
N VAL A 225 5.05 -8.46 -13.30
CA VAL A 225 5.37 -7.57 -12.20
C VAL A 225 5.07 -6.14 -12.60
N THR A 226 4.17 -5.49 -11.87
CA THR A 226 3.97 -4.04 -11.97
C THR A 226 4.93 -3.36 -11.01
N LEU A 227 5.74 -2.45 -11.51
CA LEU A 227 6.71 -1.69 -10.72
C LEU A 227 6.22 -0.26 -10.52
N LYS A 228 6.51 0.31 -9.35
CA LYS A 228 6.37 1.74 -9.12
C LYS A 228 7.38 2.52 -9.99
N PRO A 229 7.13 3.81 -10.27
CA PRO A 229 8.03 4.62 -11.10
C PRO A 229 9.48 4.59 -10.61
N PRO A 230 10.47 4.51 -11.53
CA PRO A 230 11.89 4.61 -11.19
C PRO A 230 12.21 6.02 -10.67
N ARG A 231 13.49 6.31 -10.44
CA ARG A 231 13.93 7.66 -10.12
C ARG A 231 13.50 8.62 -11.24
N THR A 232 12.82 9.69 -10.83
CA THR A 232 12.45 10.80 -11.71
C THR A 232 12.92 12.10 -11.10
N PHE A 233 13.29 13.04 -11.94
CA PHE A 233 13.64 14.40 -11.51
C PHE A 233 13.15 15.41 -12.53
N GLY A 234 12.98 16.63 -12.10
CA GLY A 234 12.50 17.68 -12.98
C GLY A 234 12.43 19.04 -12.30
N VAL A 235 11.90 20.00 -13.05
CA VAL A 235 11.66 21.35 -12.58
C VAL A 235 10.19 21.69 -12.82
N ARG A 236 9.59 22.35 -11.83
CA ARG A 236 8.23 22.91 -11.90
C ARG A 236 8.32 24.41 -11.72
N VAL A 237 7.62 25.17 -12.56
CA VAL A 237 7.47 26.63 -12.41
C VAL A 237 6.01 26.93 -12.08
N GLY A 238 5.77 27.67 -11.02
CA GLY A 238 4.46 28.14 -10.58
C GLY A 238 4.32 29.65 -10.74
N ALA A 239 3.12 30.10 -11.14
CA ALA A 239 2.74 31.50 -11.17
C ALA A 239 1.36 31.65 -10.48
N HIS A 240 1.26 32.63 -9.57
CA HIS A 240 0.02 32.96 -8.86
C HIS A 240 -0.39 34.41 -9.26
N PHE A 241 -1.61 34.53 -9.74
CA PHE A 241 -2.15 35.81 -10.23
C PHE A 241 -3.20 36.36 -9.27
#